data_81f4252132d18cd1fab5cb5a86d32900
#
_entry.id   81f4252132d18cd1fab5cb5a86d32900
#
_cell.length_a   1.000
_cell.length_b   1.000
_cell.length_c   1.000
_cell.angle_alpha   90.00
_cell.angle_beta   90.00
_cell.angle_gamma   90.00
#
_symmetry.space_group_name_H-M   'P 1'
#
loop_
_entity.id
_entity.type
_entity.pdbx_description
1 polymer ?
#
loop_
_entity_poly.entity_id
_entity_poly.type
_entity_poly.pdbx_seq_one_letter_code
_entity_poly.pdbx_strand_id
1 'polypeptide(L)'
;MKNLAKHKDKVNARNLVVQAMYEFSFGHNSAEEIEESFRKNFTKTKVDYIFFRNVFQHATKNFQEYEKLLMEKSDLSLFGVESIERMEKNILIIAISESATEQTPNEILLDESVRLSKKFGSDNSYKFVNASLEQILNSE
;
A
#
# COMPACT_ATOMS: atom_id res chain seq x y z
N MET A 1 3.48 -12.06 -12.43
CA MET A 1 2.59 -12.41 -11.31
C MET A 1 1.61 -13.47 -11.73
N LYS A 2 1.58 -14.52 -10.98
CA LYS A 2 0.81 -15.69 -11.35
C LYS A 2 -0.64 -15.59 -10.86
N ASN A 3 -1.55 -16.00 -11.70
CA ASN A 3 -2.97 -16.16 -11.31
C ASN A 3 -3.66 -14.88 -10.83
N LEU A 4 -3.34 -13.74 -11.45
CA LEU A 4 -4.05 -12.49 -11.14
C LEU A 4 -5.56 -12.64 -11.32
N ALA A 5 -5.98 -13.40 -12.33
CA ALA A 5 -7.39 -13.65 -12.58
C ALA A 5 -8.07 -14.40 -11.44
N LYS A 6 -7.34 -15.30 -10.78
CA LYS A 6 -7.82 -16.08 -9.65
C LYS A 6 -7.99 -15.25 -8.38
N HIS A 7 -7.18 -14.19 -8.26
CA HIS A 7 -7.17 -13.33 -7.07
C HIS A 7 -7.58 -11.91 -7.42
N LYS A 8 -8.46 -11.78 -8.40
CA LYS A 8 -8.91 -10.48 -8.88
C LYS A 8 -9.54 -9.63 -7.78
N ASP A 9 -10.26 -10.27 -6.88
CA ASP A 9 -10.89 -9.59 -5.76
C ASP A 9 -9.86 -8.93 -4.84
N LYS A 10 -8.71 -9.58 -4.62
CA LYS A 10 -7.64 -9.02 -3.81
C LYS A 10 -6.86 -7.95 -4.57
N VAL A 11 -6.64 -8.16 -5.87
CA VAL A 11 -6.01 -7.16 -6.73
C VAL A 11 -6.84 -5.87 -6.72
N ASN A 12 -8.16 -6.01 -6.89
CA ASN A 12 -9.06 -4.86 -6.86
C ASN A 12 -9.08 -4.20 -5.49
N ALA A 13 -9.05 -5.01 -4.41
CA ALA A 13 -9.00 -4.47 -3.06
C ALA A 13 -7.74 -3.64 -2.83
N ARG A 14 -6.58 -4.12 -3.30
CA ARG A 14 -5.32 -3.38 -3.16
C ARG A 14 -5.39 -2.05 -3.90
N ASN A 15 -5.97 -2.04 -5.10
CA ASN A 15 -6.15 -0.80 -5.86
C ASN A 15 -6.99 0.20 -5.06
N LEU A 16 -8.06 -0.27 -4.42
CA LEU A 16 -8.91 0.61 -3.62
C LEU A 16 -8.22 1.08 -2.35
N VAL A 17 -7.41 0.23 -1.72
CA VAL A 17 -6.68 0.64 -0.52
C VAL A 17 -5.73 1.81 -0.84
N VAL A 18 -5.06 1.77 -1.99
CA VAL A 18 -4.18 2.88 -2.40
C VAL A 18 -4.98 4.17 -2.52
N GLN A 19 -6.13 4.10 -3.17
CA GLN A 19 -6.98 5.28 -3.34
C GLN A 19 -7.53 5.79 -2.02
N ALA A 20 -7.96 4.88 -1.14
CA ALA A 20 -8.46 5.23 0.18
C ALA A 20 -7.36 5.87 1.05
N MET A 21 -6.14 5.33 0.98
CA MET A 21 -5.01 5.91 1.72
C MET A 21 -4.65 7.29 1.21
N TYR A 22 -4.76 7.50 -0.10
CA TYR A 22 -4.50 8.81 -0.68
C TYR A 22 -5.48 9.82 -0.11
N GLU A 23 -6.77 9.48 -0.08
CA GLU A 23 -7.79 10.34 0.52
C GLU A 23 -7.52 10.58 2.00
N PHE A 24 -7.17 9.52 2.74
CA PHE A 24 -6.87 9.63 4.16
C PHE A 24 -5.72 10.60 4.43
N SER A 25 -4.72 10.61 3.56
CA SER A 25 -3.53 11.43 3.75
C SER A 25 -3.80 12.93 3.66
N PHE A 26 -4.96 13.35 3.15
CA PHE A 26 -5.34 14.74 3.15
C PHE A 26 -6.00 15.22 4.45
N GLY A 27 -6.37 14.28 5.32
CA GLY A 27 -6.86 14.61 6.67
C GLY A 27 -8.27 15.16 6.77
N HIS A 28 -9.08 15.06 5.72
CA HIS A 28 -10.44 15.61 5.73
C HIS A 28 -11.49 14.66 6.27
N ASN A 29 -11.28 13.37 6.13
CA ASN A 29 -12.25 12.36 6.56
C ASN A 29 -11.56 11.30 7.40
N SER A 30 -12.33 10.69 8.31
CA SER A 30 -11.83 9.60 9.13
C SER A 30 -11.70 8.32 8.30
N ALA A 31 -10.93 7.37 8.80
CA ALA A 31 -10.78 6.08 8.15
C ALA A 31 -12.14 5.39 7.99
N GLU A 32 -13.00 5.49 9.00
CA GLU A 32 -14.32 4.86 8.98
C GLU A 32 -15.20 5.48 7.90
N GLU A 33 -15.19 6.79 7.77
CA GLU A 33 -15.94 7.48 6.73
C GLU A 33 -15.48 7.12 5.34
N ILE A 34 -14.17 7.03 5.15
CA ILE A 34 -13.57 6.68 3.87
C ILE A 34 -13.94 5.24 3.50
N GLU A 35 -13.79 4.31 4.44
CA GLU A 35 -14.13 2.91 4.21
C GLU A 35 -15.59 2.75 3.80
N GLU A 36 -16.50 3.41 4.50
CA GLU A 36 -17.93 3.35 4.20
C GLU A 36 -18.22 3.88 2.81
N SER A 37 -17.61 5.01 2.47
CA SER A 37 -17.77 5.63 1.15
C SER A 37 -17.31 4.69 0.03
N PHE A 38 -16.16 4.05 0.21
CA PHE A 38 -15.64 3.13 -0.80
C PHE A 38 -16.51 1.90 -0.95
N ARG A 39 -17.02 1.35 0.13
CA ARG A 39 -17.91 0.19 0.07
C ARG A 39 -19.20 0.50 -0.66
N LYS A 40 -19.73 1.70 -0.50
CA LYS A 40 -20.96 2.11 -1.19
C LYS A 40 -20.74 2.38 -2.67
N ASN A 41 -19.60 2.96 -3.03
CA ASN A 41 -19.38 3.47 -4.37
C ASN A 41 -18.73 2.48 -5.35
N PHE A 42 -18.13 1.41 -4.84
CA PHE A 42 -17.44 0.43 -5.68
C PHE A 42 -18.08 -0.95 -5.58
N THR A 43 -19.38 -1.01 -5.87
CA THR A 43 -20.16 -2.24 -5.76
C THR A 43 -20.16 -3.11 -7.02
N LYS A 44 -19.80 -2.52 -8.17
CA LYS A 44 -19.86 -3.24 -9.45
C LYS A 44 -18.63 -4.09 -9.72
N THR A 45 -17.52 -3.80 -9.05
CA THR A 45 -16.27 -4.52 -9.21
C THR A 45 -16.14 -5.56 -8.10
N LYS A 46 -15.65 -6.74 -8.45
CA LYS A 46 -15.43 -7.77 -7.44
C LYS A 46 -14.28 -7.35 -6.53
N VAL A 47 -14.57 -7.12 -5.25
CA VAL A 47 -13.60 -6.66 -4.26
C VAL A 47 -13.73 -7.51 -3.00
N ASP A 48 -12.60 -7.94 -2.47
CA ASP A 48 -12.56 -8.58 -1.16
C ASP A 48 -12.54 -7.47 -0.10
N TYR A 49 -13.73 -7.10 0.39
CA TYR A 49 -13.86 -6.00 1.36
C TYR A 49 -13.36 -6.35 2.76
N ILE A 50 -13.27 -7.61 3.10
CA ILE A 50 -12.65 -8.01 4.37
C ILE A 50 -11.15 -7.70 4.30
N PHE A 51 -10.53 -8.07 3.20
CA PHE A 51 -9.12 -7.74 2.94
C PHE A 51 -8.91 -6.22 2.94
N PHE A 52 -9.74 -5.50 2.19
CA PHE A 52 -9.68 -4.03 2.13
C PHE A 52 -9.70 -3.43 3.53
N ARG A 53 -10.69 -3.83 4.32
CA ARG A 53 -10.87 -3.32 5.66
C ARG A 53 -9.67 -3.60 6.56
N ASN A 54 -9.22 -4.86 6.56
CA ASN A 54 -8.11 -5.26 7.43
C ASN A 54 -6.85 -4.47 7.12
N VAL A 55 -6.51 -4.36 5.85
CA VAL A 55 -5.30 -3.65 5.44
C VAL A 55 -5.44 -2.15 5.66
N PHE A 56 -6.55 -1.57 5.22
CA PHE A 56 -6.75 -0.13 5.34
C PHE A 56 -6.79 0.34 6.79
N GLN A 57 -7.53 -0.36 7.64
CA GLN A 57 -7.61 0.03 9.05
C GLN A 57 -6.28 -0.13 9.77
N HIS A 58 -5.56 -1.19 9.48
CA HIS A 58 -4.23 -1.37 10.06
C HIS A 58 -3.29 -0.25 9.62
N ALA A 59 -3.31 0.08 8.33
CA ALA A 59 -2.45 1.12 7.77
C ALA A 59 -2.73 2.49 8.37
N THR A 60 -4.00 2.86 8.51
CA THR A 60 -4.36 4.15 9.07
C THR A 60 -4.09 4.24 10.57
N LYS A 61 -4.33 3.16 11.28
CA LYS A 61 -4.10 3.10 12.72
C LYS A 61 -2.61 3.20 13.06
N ASN A 62 -1.77 2.61 12.24
CA ASN A 62 -0.32 2.58 12.48
C ASN A 62 0.46 3.51 11.57
N PHE A 63 -0.21 4.45 10.95
CA PHE A 63 0.39 5.32 9.93
C PHE A 63 1.65 6.02 10.43
N GLN A 64 1.58 6.67 11.57
CA GLN A 64 2.72 7.44 12.10
C GLN A 64 3.90 6.54 12.45
N GLU A 65 3.63 5.38 13.01
CA GLU A 65 4.66 4.41 13.35
C GLU A 65 5.38 3.91 12.11
N TYR A 66 4.61 3.58 11.07
CA TYR A 66 5.19 3.08 9.83
C TYR A 66 5.90 4.18 9.04
N GLU A 67 5.40 5.39 9.11
CA GLU A 67 6.07 6.54 8.50
C GLU A 67 7.49 6.71 9.09
N LYS A 68 7.58 6.58 10.40
CA LYS A 68 8.85 6.63 11.11
C LYS A 68 9.80 5.50 10.68
N LEU A 69 9.24 4.30 10.60
CA LEU A 69 10.00 3.12 10.17
C LEU A 69 10.59 3.34 8.77
N LEU A 70 9.81 3.90 7.87
CA LEU A 70 10.26 4.16 6.50
C LEU A 70 11.40 5.16 6.46
N MET A 71 11.34 6.20 7.28
CA MET A 71 12.40 7.20 7.34
C MET A 71 13.70 6.61 7.86
N GLU A 72 13.63 5.61 8.72
CA GLU A 72 14.81 4.94 9.25
C GLU A 72 15.41 3.91 8.30
N LYS A 73 14.56 3.23 7.53
CA LYS A 73 14.99 2.07 6.73
C LYS A 73 15.24 2.39 5.25
N SER A 74 14.70 3.49 4.75
CA SER A 74 14.87 3.82 3.34
C SER A 74 16.20 4.52 3.09
N ASP A 75 16.90 4.08 2.04
CA ASP A 75 18.14 4.73 1.63
C ASP A 75 17.85 5.71 0.51
N LEU A 76 17.46 6.91 0.89
CA LEU A 76 17.08 7.95 -0.06
C LEU A 76 18.25 8.38 -0.94
N SER A 77 19.46 8.29 -0.42
CA SER A 77 20.65 8.73 -1.16
C SER A 77 20.93 7.86 -2.39
N LEU A 78 20.57 6.59 -2.34
CA LEU A 78 20.74 5.69 -3.49
C LEU A 78 19.95 6.13 -4.71
N PHE A 79 18.88 6.88 -4.49
CA PHE A 79 17.97 7.29 -5.56
C PHE A 79 18.04 8.80 -5.83
N GLY A 80 18.95 9.49 -5.14
CA GLY A 80 19.11 10.93 -5.32
C GLY A 80 17.90 11.74 -4.89
N VAL A 81 17.13 11.25 -3.93
CA VAL A 81 15.93 11.94 -3.44
C VAL A 81 16.14 12.34 -1.99
N GLU A 82 15.48 13.41 -1.59
CA GLU A 82 15.59 13.94 -0.23
C GLU A 82 14.45 13.48 0.68
N SER A 83 13.34 13.05 0.07
CA SER A 83 12.17 12.63 0.84
C SER A 83 11.37 11.61 0.02
N ILE A 84 10.55 10.87 0.74
CA ILE A 84 9.67 9.89 0.12
C ILE A 84 8.41 10.61 -0.34
N GLU A 85 8.02 10.40 -1.61
CA GLU A 85 6.78 10.96 -2.12
C GLU A 85 5.57 10.33 -1.41
N ARG A 86 4.47 11.10 -1.33
CA ARG A 86 3.26 10.64 -0.64
C ARG A 86 2.76 9.29 -1.15
N MET A 87 2.69 9.13 -2.47
CA MET A 87 2.19 7.88 -3.04
C MET A 87 3.12 6.71 -2.74
N GLU A 88 4.42 6.92 -2.84
CA GLU A 88 5.41 5.89 -2.50
C GLU A 88 5.28 5.46 -1.04
N LYS A 89 5.16 6.43 -0.15
CA LYS A 89 4.98 6.19 1.26
C LYS A 89 3.72 5.37 1.52
N ASN A 90 2.62 5.77 0.90
CA ASN A 90 1.35 5.06 1.07
C ASN A 90 1.45 3.61 0.61
N ILE A 91 2.06 3.38 -0.55
CA ILE A 91 2.20 2.01 -1.08
C ILE A 91 3.06 1.15 -0.15
N LEU A 92 4.14 1.71 0.37
CA LEU A 92 5.00 0.98 1.31
C LEU A 92 4.26 0.65 2.62
N ILE A 93 3.52 1.61 3.15
CA ILE A 93 2.74 1.38 4.37
C ILE A 93 1.66 0.32 4.14
N ILE A 94 1.02 0.34 2.99
CA ILE A 94 0.03 -0.68 2.63
C ILE A 94 0.67 -2.07 2.59
N ALA A 95 1.84 -2.20 1.98
CA ALA A 95 2.54 -3.49 1.91
C ALA A 95 2.90 -4.01 3.29
N ILE A 96 3.42 -3.15 4.16
CA ILE A 96 3.74 -3.52 5.53
C ILE A 96 2.47 -3.99 6.26
N SER A 97 1.38 -3.27 6.06
CA SER A 97 0.09 -3.59 6.68
C SER A 97 -0.46 -4.92 6.18
N GLU A 98 -0.34 -5.18 4.88
CA GLU A 98 -0.78 -6.45 4.32
C GLU A 98 0.05 -7.61 4.88
N SER A 99 1.36 -7.41 5.02
CA SER A 99 2.21 -8.41 5.64
C SER A 99 1.76 -8.73 7.06
N ALA A 100 1.42 -7.69 7.81
CA ALA A 100 1.03 -7.85 9.21
C ALA A 100 -0.35 -8.49 9.38
N THR A 101 -1.30 -8.18 8.51
CA THR A 101 -2.69 -8.61 8.68
C THR A 101 -3.06 -9.85 7.88
N GLU A 102 -2.45 -10.04 6.71
CA GLU A 102 -2.84 -11.11 5.77
C GLU A 102 -1.76 -12.16 5.59
N GLN A 103 -0.58 -11.93 6.13
CA GLN A 103 0.56 -12.85 6.05
C GLN A 103 0.91 -13.21 4.59
N THR A 104 0.72 -12.27 3.69
CA THR A 104 1.03 -12.44 2.28
C THR A 104 2.53 -12.72 2.10
N PRO A 105 2.91 -13.70 1.27
CA PRO A 105 4.34 -13.95 1.01
C PRO A 105 5.07 -12.74 0.46
N ASN A 106 6.33 -12.59 0.86
CA ASN A 106 7.13 -11.42 0.49
C ASN A 106 7.20 -11.19 -1.02
N GLU A 107 7.35 -12.24 -1.82
CA GLU A 107 7.45 -12.07 -3.27
C GLU A 107 6.16 -11.51 -3.88
N ILE A 108 5.01 -11.84 -3.30
CA ILE A 108 3.74 -11.28 -3.76
C ILE A 108 3.63 -9.82 -3.34
N LEU A 109 4.05 -9.49 -2.12
CA LEU A 109 4.08 -8.10 -1.66
C LEU A 109 4.94 -7.24 -2.57
N LEU A 110 6.12 -7.74 -2.94
CA LEU A 110 7.03 -7.03 -3.83
C LEU A 110 6.42 -6.83 -5.21
N ASP A 111 5.88 -7.90 -5.81
CA ASP A 111 5.25 -7.83 -7.13
C ASP A 111 4.08 -6.86 -7.15
N GLU A 112 3.22 -6.93 -6.14
CA GLU A 112 2.05 -6.06 -6.08
C GLU A 112 2.42 -4.61 -5.80
N SER A 113 3.44 -4.38 -4.98
CA SER A 113 3.91 -3.02 -4.72
C SER A 113 4.50 -2.38 -5.97
N VAL A 114 5.21 -3.15 -6.78
CA VAL A 114 5.71 -2.68 -8.07
C VAL A 114 4.53 -2.36 -9.00
N ARG A 115 3.55 -3.25 -9.08
CA ARG A 115 2.36 -3.03 -9.90
C ARG A 115 1.62 -1.75 -9.50
N LEU A 116 1.41 -1.57 -8.20
CA LEU A 116 0.72 -0.39 -7.68
C LEU A 116 1.52 0.88 -7.95
N SER A 117 2.84 0.81 -7.82
CA SER A 117 3.70 1.96 -8.10
C SER A 117 3.65 2.37 -9.56
N LYS A 118 3.59 1.40 -10.47
CA LYS A 118 3.46 1.69 -11.90
C LYS A 118 2.09 2.26 -12.25
N LYS A 119 1.06 1.83 -11.52
CA LYS A 119 -0.31 2.29 -11.76
C LYS A 119 -0.57 3.67 -11.18
N PHE A 120 -0.11 3.93 -9.96
CA PHE A 120 -0.47 5.13 -9.21
C PHE A 120 0.68 6.09 -8.96
N GLY A 121 1.91 5.63 -9.03
CA GLY A 121 3.07 6.45 -8.72
C GLY A 121 3.61 7.20 -9.94
N SER A 122 4.65 8.00 -9.71
CA SER A 122 5.35 8.69 -10.78
C SER A 122 6.31 7.74 -11.49
N ASP A 123 6.89 8.19 -12.60
CA ASP A 123 7.85 7.40 -13.36
C ASP A 123 9.02 6.98 -12.45
N ASN A 124 9.40 5.71 -12.53
CA ASN A 124 10.50 5.14 -11.75
C ASN A 124 10.23 4.99 -10.24
N SER A 125 9.06 5.40 -9.72
CA SER A 125 8.70 5.16 -8.32
C SER A 125 8.86 3.69 -7.94
N TYR A 126 8.53 2.80 -8.87
CA TYR A 126 8.56 1.36 -8.58
C TYR A 126 9.95 0.86 -8.19
N LYS A 127 11.02 1.49 -8.70
CA LYS A 127 12.38 1.09 -8.35
C LYS A 127 12.68 1.39 -6.89
N PHE A 128 12.31 2.59 -6.46
CA PHE A 128 12.48 3.00 -5.06
C PHE A 128 11.63 2.16 -4.13
N VAL A 129 10.36 1.95 -4.49
CA VAL A 129 9.42 1.16 -3.68
C VAL A 129 9.91 -0.27 -3.52
N ASN A 130 10.34 -0.89 -4.63
CA ASN A 130 10.83 -2.27 -4.60
C ASN A 130 12.06 -2.41 -3.70
N ALA A 131 13.03 -1.52 -3.86
CA ALA A 131 14.26 -1.58 -3.07
C ALA A 131 13.99 -1.33 -1.60
N SER A 132 13.16 -0.34 -1.29
CA SER A 132 12.82 -0.02 0.09
C SER A 132 12.05 -1.15 0.76
N LEU A 133 11.07 -1.72 0.07
CA LEU A 133 10.27 -2.81 0.63
C LEU A 133 11.12 -4.06 0.86
N GLU A 134 11.98 -4.39 -0.09
CA GLU A 134 12.87 -5.53 0.04
C GLU A 134 13.75 -5.39 1.28
N GLN A 135 14.30 -4.21 1.51
CA GLN A 135 15.11 -3.92 2.68
C GLN A 135 14.31 -4.07 3.97
N ILE A 136 13.10 -3.55 4.00
CA ILE A 136 12.23 -3.63 5.18
C ILE A 136 11.85 -5.07 5.49
N LEU A 137 11.44 -5.83 4.49
CA LEU A 137 11.02 -7.21 4.67
C LEU A 137 12.17 -8.11 5.09
N ASN A 138 13.38 -7.83 4.64
CA ASN A 138 14.54 -8.64 4.97
C ASN A 138 15.19 -8.29 6.30
N SER A 139 14.81 -7.19 6.92
CA SER A 139 15.39 -6.75 8.20
C SER A 139 14.64 -7.28 9.41
N GLU A 140 13.57 -8.02 9.19
CA GLU A 140 12.76 -8.60 10.27
C GLU A 140 13.13 -10.03 10.61
#